data_5cc35c5ea02b9f56b7aaa3ae883826d2
#
_entry.id   5cc35c5ea02b9f56b7aaa3ae883826d2
#
_cell.length_a   1.000
_cell.length_b   1.000
_cell.length_c   1.000
_cell.angle_alpha   90.00
_cell.angle_beta   90.00
_cell.angle_gamma   90.00
#
_symmetry.space_group_name_H-M   'P 1'
#
loop_
_entity.id
_entity.type
_entity.pdbx_description
1 polymer ?
#
loop_
_entity_poly.entity_id
_entity_poly.type
_entity_poly.pdbx_seq_one_letter_code
_entity_poly.pdbx_strand_id
1 'polypeptide(L)'
;AKDPPPCTTALEMSRDHTRLSRLSFGCANLDAVFQGGIPVQGITEIAGEAGAGKTQVCLQLLLQAQLPPEAGGLGGKSYILTCGEGVFPSRRLRQMAIRYQNVHGVEPAKMLGGVCIQDAKNLDDQMKILMELLPLHMEREGIKLVVVDSIAALFRSDMGRGRDIAERSRLL
;
A
#
# COMPACT_ATOMS: atom_id res chain seq x y z
N ALA A 1 -2.69 -11.79 -30.82
CA ALA A 1 -1.55 -10.92 -30.51
C ALA A 1 -2.13 -9.65 -29.93
N LYS A 2 -1.67 -9.24 -28.71
CA LYS A 2 -2.03 -7.91 -28.17
C LYS A 2 -1.27 -6.87 -28.98
N ASP A 3 -1.97 -5.83 -29.41
CA ASP A 3 -1.33 -4.70 -30.07
C ASP A 3 -0.22 -4.12 -29.18
N PRO A 4 0.91 -3.68 -29.74
CA PRO A 4 1.96 -3.05 -28.94
C PRO A 4 1.41 -1.78 -28.28
N PRO A 5 1.87 -1.44 -27.08
CA PRO A 5 1.40 -0.23 -26.40
C PRO A 5 1.70 1.01 -27.26
N PRO A 6 0.79 1.99 -27.29
CA PRO A 6 0.96 3.20 -28.09
C PRO A 6 2.21 3.97 -27.66
N CYS A 7 2.96 4.47 -28.63
CA CYS A 7 4.08 5.38 -28.39
C CYS A 7 3.53 6.76 -28.04
N THR A 8 4.00 7.34 -26.92
CA THR A 8 3.58 8.64 -26.39
C THR A 8 4.77 9.59 -26.38
N THR A 9 4.58 10.86 -26.74
CA THR A 9 5.65 11.87 -26.71
C THR A 9 5.93 12.36 -25.28
N ALA A 10 7.14 12.85 -25.03
CA ALA A 10 7.50 13.47 -23.74
C ALA A 10 6.57 14.67 -23.40
N LEU A 11 6.10 15.40 -24.40
CA LEU A 11 5.17 16.52 -24.22
C LEU A 11 3.79 16.03 -23.76
N GLU A 12 3.28 14.98 -24.35
CA GLU A 12 2.02 14.36 -23.91
C GLU A 12 2.14 13.81 -22.49
N MET A 13 3.25 13.12 -22.19
CA MET A 13 3.53 12.63 -20.85
C MET A 13 3.64 13.76 -19.81
N SER A 14 4.21 14.92 -20.15
CA SER A 14 4.32 16.06 -19.25
C SER A 14 2.97 16.74 -18.95
N ARG A 15 1.98 16.58 -19.83
CA ARG A 15 0.62 17.12 -19.69
C ARG A 15 -0.34 16.16 -18.98
N ASP A 16 0.07 14.93 -18.78
CA ASP A 16 -0.73 13.93 -18.07
C ASP A 16 -0.72 14.19 -16.56
N HIS A 17 -1.66 15.00 -16.11
CA HIS A 17 -1.84 15.36 -14.70
C HIS A 17 -2.17 14.16 -13.82
N THR A 18 -2.63 13.03 -14.37
CA THR A 18 -2.89 11.81 -13.57
C THR A 18 -1.61 11.23 -13.01
N ARG A 19 -0.47 11.40 -13.71
CA ARG A 19 0.86 10.99 -13.25
C ARG A 19 1.39 11.84 -12.10
N LEU A 20 0.85 13.04 -11.88
CA LEU A 20 1.20 13.93 -10.79
C LEU A 20 0.31 13.74 -9.57
N SER A 21 -0.69 12.86 -9.65
CA SER A 21 -1.59 12.58 -8.53
C SER A 21 -0.80 12.01 -7.34
N ARG A 22 -1.11 12.51 -6.15
CA ARG A 22 -0.50 12.09 -4.90
C ARG A 22 -1.56 11.65 -3.91
N LEU A 23 -1.22 10.61 -3.15
CA LEU A 23 -2.00 10.21 -1.99
C LEU A 23 -1.47 10.98 -0.78
N SER A 24 -2.29 11.82 -0.18
CA SER A 24 -1.96 12.56 1.03
C SER A 24 -1.68 11.59 2.19
N PHE A 25 -0.81 11.99 3.10
CA PHE A 25 -0.65 11.29 4.39
C PHE A 25 -1.80 11.60 5.36
N GLY A 26 -2.70 12.55 5.04
CA GLY A 26 -3.69 13.08 5.98
C GLY A 26 -3.03 13.85 7.14
N CYS A 27 -1.84 14.38 6.91
CA CYS A 27 -1.05 15.14 7.86
C CYS A 27 -0.34 16.28 7.12
N ALA A 28 -0.77 17.51 7.36
CA ALA A 28 -0.27 18.70 6.64
C ALA A 28 1.26 18.84 6.69
N ASN A 29 1.89 18.52 7.82
CA ASN A 29 3.35 18.59 7.95
C ASN A 29 4.07 17.56 7.07
N LEU A 30 3.56 16.32 7.00
CA LEU A 30 4.12 15.29 6.12
C LEU A 30 3.85 15.65 4.67
N ASP A 31 2.65 16.07 4.34
CA ASP A 31 2.29 16.45 2.98
C ASP A 31 3.16 17.62 2.48
N ALA A 32 3.48 18.60 3.34
CA ALA A 32 4.40 19.68 2.99
C ALA A 32 5.81 19.18 2.66
N VAL A 33 6.35 18.23 3.45
CA VAL A 33 7.68 17.63 3.21
C VAL A 33 7.69 16.82 1.92
N PHE A 34 6.61 16.08 1.65
CA PHE A 34 6.50 15.20 0.48
C PHE A 34 5.76 15.83 -0.70
N GLN A 35 5.64 17.16 -0.73
CA GLN A 35 5.02 17.91 -1.84
C GLN A 35 3.59 17.43 -2.17
N GLY A 36 2.78 17.17 -1.15
CA GLY A 36 1.39 16.77 -1.26
C GLY A 36 1.12 15.28 -1.02
N GLY A 37 2.11 14.50 -0.65
CA GLY A 37 1.96 13.08 -0.33
C GLY A 37 2.82 12.14 -1.18
N ILE A 38 2.48 10.85 -1.20
CA ILE A 38 3.21 9.84 -1.99
C ILE A 38 2.72 9.79 -3.44
N PRO A 39 3.60 9.55 -4.43
CA PRO A 39 3.19 9.37 -5.83
C PRO A 39 2.21 8.20 -5.98
N VAL A 40 1.15 8.38 -6.77
CA VAL A 40 0.14 7.34 -7.02
C VAL A 40 0.65 6.28 -7.99
N GLN A 41 1.61 6.63 -8.84
CA GLN A 41 2.23 5.70 -9.77
C GLN A 41 3.60 5.26 -9.27
N GLY A 42 3.87 3.95 -9.37
CA GLY A 42 5.12 3.35 -8.98
C GLY A 42 5.10 2.76 -7.57
N ILE A 43 6.27 2.46 -7.06
CA ILE A 43 6.48 1.87 -5.74
C ILE A 43 7.14 2.91 -4.84
N THR A 44 6.58 3.09 -3.64
CA THR A 44 7.19 3.93 -2.60
C THR A 44 7.65 3.04 -1.46
N GLU A 45 8.93 3.07 -1.14
CA GLU A 45 9.50 2.38 0.01
C GLU A 45 9.55 3.31 1.22
N ILE A 46 9.11 2.80 2.39
CA ILE A 46 9.24 3.46 3.69
C ILE A 46 10.20 2.64 4.54
N ALA A 47 11.43 3.11 4.69
CA ALA A 47 12.46 2.48 5.47
C ALA A 47 12.69 3.21 6.81
N GLY A 48 13.17 2.49 7.82
CA GLY A 48 13.48 3.04 9.15
C GLY A 48 13.65 1.95 10.20
N GLU A 49 14.15 2.33 11.36
CA GLU A 49 14.38 1.44 12.49
C GLU A 49 13.07 0.82 13.03
N ALA A 50 13.19 -0.26 13.80
CA ALA A 50 12.06 -0.82 14.54
C ALA A 50 11.47 0.24 15.46
N GLY A 51 10.13 0.34 15.53
CA GLY A 51 9.46 1.35 16.33
C GLY A 51 9.36 2.75 15.73
N ALA A 52 9.98 3.04 14.58
CA ALA A 52 9.95 4.36 13.93
C ALA A 52 8.56 4.78 13.39
N GLY A 53 7.56 3.89 13.44
CA GLY A 53 6.18 4.22 13.05
C GLY A 53 5.80 3.81 11.62
N LYS A 54 6.62 3.04 10.90
CA LYS A 54 6.33 2.60 9.53
C LYS A 54 4.92 2.02 9.38
N THR A 55 4.56 1.04 10.20
CA THR A 55 3.22 0.44 10.21
C THR A 55 2.13 1.48 10.52
N GLN A 56 2.40 2.50 11.37
CA GLN A 56 1.42 3.55 11.66
C GLN A 56 1.12 4.40 10.43
N VAL A 57 2.14 4.73 9.65
CA VAL A 57 1.99 5.42 8.36
C VAL A 57 1.21 4.55 7.38
N CYS A 58 1.55 3.26 7.28
CA CYS A 58 0.82 2.31 6.43
C CYS A 58 -0.67 2.26 6.79
N LEU A 59 -1.02 2.11 8.08
CA LEU A 59 -2.42 2.10 8.54
C LEU A 59 -3.15 3.39 8.20
N GLN A 60 -2.48 4.54 8.31
CA GLN A 60 -3.07 5.82 7.96
C GLN A 60 -3.34 5.92 6.46
N LEU A 61 -2.39 5.50 5.62
CA LEU A 61 -2.55 5.49 4.16
C LEU A 61 -3.68 4.54 3.71
N LEU A 62 -3.87 3.39 4.38
CA LEU A 62 -4.98 2.47 4.09
C LEU A 62 -6.36 3.12 4.28
N LEU A 63 -6.50 4.02 5.25
CA LEU A 63 -7.74 4.77 5.46
C LEU A 63 -7.81 5.98 4.52
N GLN A 64 -6.71 6.70 4.36
CA GLN A 64 -6.64 7.90 3.53
C GLN A 64 -6.98 7.59 2.06
N ALA A 65 -6.50 6.48 1.51
CA ALA A 65 -6.76 6.06 0.14
C ALA A 65 -8.26 5.90 -0.19
N GLN A 66 -9.09 5.65 0.80
CA GLN A 66 -10.54 5.47 0.61
C GLN A 66 -11.29 6.80 0.49
N LEU A 67 -10.70 7.90 0.95
CA LEU A 67 -11.30 9.22 0.79
C LEU A 67 -11.32 9.63 -0.69
N PRO A 68 -12.23 10.53 -1.06
CA PRO A 68 -12.28 11.07 -2.42
C PRO A 68 -11.02 11.92 -2.71
N PRO A 69 -10.67 12.13 -3.99
CA PRO A 69 -9.47 12.89 -4.38
C PRO A 69 -9.43 14.31 -3.79
N GLU A 70 -10.57 14.96 -3.63
CA GLU A 70 -10.69 16.32 -3.04
C GLU A 70 -10.25 16.36 -1.57
N ALA A 71 -10.30 15.21 -0.89
CA ALA A 71 -9.79 15.03 0.48
C ALA A 71 -8.39 14.37 0.50
N GLY A 72 -7.69 14.36 -0.63
CA GLY A 72 -6.34 13.80 -0.76
C GLY A 72 -6.30 12.28 -0.80
N GLY A 73 -7.43 11.62 -1.06
CA GLY A 73 -7.55 10.16 -1.21
C GLY A 73 -7.49 9.69 -2.66
N LEU A 74 -7.84 8.44 -2.90
CA LEU A 74 -7.89 7.79 -4.21
C LEU A 74 -9.32 7.32 -4.59
N GLY A 75 -10.27 7.43 -3.67
CA GLY A 75 -11.65 7.03 -3.86
C GLY A 75 -11.86 5.52 -4.05
N GLY A 76 -11.00 4.68 -3.48
CA GLY A 76 -11.10 3.23 -3.64
C GLY A 76 -10.67 2.45 -2.41
N LYS A 77 -10.85 1.13 -2.45
CA LYS A 77 -10.41 0.25 -1.38
C LYS A 77 -8.88 0.19 -1.28
N SER A 78 -8.41 -0.22 -0.13
CA SER A 78 -7.00 -0.48 0.14
C SER A 78 -6.76 -1.94 0.49
N TYR A 79 -5.56 -2.41 0.25
CA TYR A 79 -5.14 -3.78 0.51
C TYR A 79 -3.83 -3.76 1.29
N ILE A 80 -3.73 -4.64 2.29
CA ILE A 80 -2.47 -4.86 3.00
C ILE A 80 -2.13 -6.35 3.02
N LEU A 81 -0.91 -6.65 2.61
CA LEU A 81 -0.25 -7.92 2.81
C LEU A 81 0.64 -7.82 4.04
N THR A 82 0.33 -8.61 5.07
CA THR A 82 1.18 -8.78 6.25
C THR A 82 2.07 -10.00 6.07
N CYS A 83 3.32 -9.90 6.47
CA CYS A 83 4.32 -10.93 6.24
C CYS A 83 5.01 -11.31 7.55
N GLY A 84 4.53 -12.35 8.22
CA GLY A 84 5.22 -13.06 9.31
C GLY A 84 5.45 -12.32 10.64
N GLU A 85 5.14 -11.05 10.75
CA GLU A 85 5.39 -10.25 11.96
C GLU A 85 4.12 -10.02 12.79
N GLY A 86 3.63 -11.09 13.45
CA GLY A 86 2.57 -10.94 14.45
C GLY A 86 1.16 -10.78 13.90
N VAL A 87 0.27 -10.31 14.76
CA VAL A 87 -1.15 -10.11 14.41
C VAL A 87 -1.35 -8.70 13.87
N PHE A 88 -2.08 -8.59 12.77
CA PHE A 88 -2.46 -7.29 12.20
C PHE A 88 -3.09 -6.38 13.27
N PRO A 89 -2.66 -5.11 13.42
CA PRO A 89 -3.09 -4.23 14.49
C PRO A 89 -4.50 -3.63 14.26
N SER A 90 -5.50 -4.49 14.13
CA SER A 90 -6.89 -4.15 13.85
C SER A 90 -7.49 -3.16 14.87
N ARG A 91 -7.12 -3.30 16.16
CA ARG A 91 -7.56 -2.37 17.20
C ARG A 91 -7.06 -0.94 16.91
N ARG A 92 -5.82 -0.82 16.47
CA ARG A 92 -5.22 0.48 16.14
C ARG A 92 -5.88 1.08 14.89
N LEU A 93 -6.08 0.29 13.86
CA LEU A 93 -6.79 0.73 12.65
C LEU A 93 -8.19 1.26 13.00
N ARG A 94 -8.92 0.55 13.87
CA ARG A 94 -10.25 0.99 14.34
C ARG A 94 -10.20 2.33 15.08
N GLN A 95 -9.22 2.55 15.96
CA GLN A 95 -9.04 3.84 16.63
C GLN A 95 -8.82 4.99 15.63
N MET A 96 -8.03 4.72 14.58
CA MET A 96 -7.79 5.70 13.53
C MET A 96 -9.05 5.96 12.70
N ALA A 97 -9.82 4.94 12.35
CA ALA A 97 -11.09 5.09 11.62
C ALA A 97 -12.12 5.95 12.38
N ILE A 98 -12.19 5.80 13.72
CA ILE A 98 -13.03 6.69 14.56
C ILE A 98 -12.58 8.15 14.46
N ARG A 99 -11.27 8.41 14.41
CA ARG A 99 -10.75 9.77 14.20
C ARG A 99 -11.12 10.30 12.81
N TYR A 100 -11.08 9.46 11.77
CA TYR A 100 -11.50 9.85 10.43
C TYR A 100 -12.99 10.21 10.36
N GLN A 101 -13.85 9.56 11.14
CA GLN A 101 -15.26 9.94 11.28
C GLN A 101 -15.40 11.38 11.78
N ASN A 102 -14.63 11.76 12.80
CA ASN A 102 -14.70 13.10 13.38
C ASN A 102 -14.23 14.20 12.41
N VAL A 103 -13.29 13.87 11.53
CA VAL A 103 -12.67 14.84 10.59
C VAL A 103 -13.39 14.86 9.24
N HIS A 104 -13.77 13.72 8.73
CA HIS A 104 -14.29 13.55 7.36
C HIS A 104 -15.75 13.10 7.31
N GLY A 105 -16.38 12.81 8.45
CA GLY A 105 -17.77 12.37 8.52
C GLY A 105 -18.01 10.95 7.98
N VAL A 106 -16.94 10.15 7.73
CA VAL A 106 -17.05 8.82 7.17
C VAL A 106 -17.23 7.78 8.28
N GLU A 107 -18.24 6.92 8.15
CA GLU A 107 -18.52 5.90 9.15
C GLU A 107 -17.35 4.91 9.32
N PRO A 108 -16.87 4.64 10.57
CA PRO A 108 -15.75 3.74 10.81
C PRO A 108 -15.94 2.33 10.25
N ALA A 109 -17.16 1.79 10.32
CA ALA A 109 -17.48 0.46 9.78
C ALA A 109 -17.26 0.41 8.26
N LYS A 110 -17.64 1.48 7.53
CA LYS A 110 -17.41 1.60 6.08
C LYS A 110 -15.91 1.65 5.77
N MET A 111 -15.15 2.45 6.52
CA MET A 111 -13.69 2.54 6.34
C MET A 111 -12.98 1.22 6.62
N LEU A 112 -13.36 0.53 7.69
CA LEU A 112 -12.77 -0.78 8.02
C LEU A 112 -13.13 -1.83 6.97
N GLY A 113 -14.36 -1.82 6.45
CA GLY A 113 -14.82 -2.69 5.36
C GLY A 113 -14.14 -2.42 4.01
N GLY A 114 -13.51 -1.25 3.86
CA GLY A 114 -12.72 -0.88 2.67
C GLY A 114 -11.25 -1.30 2.75
N VAL A 115 -10.80 -1.96 3.83
CA VAL A 115 -9.43 -2.47 3.98
C VAL A 115 -9.43 -3.99 3.83
N CYS A 116 -8.86 -4.49 2.74
CA CYS A 116 -8.62 -5.93 2.53
C CYS A 116 -7.30 -6.32 3.20
N ILE A 117 -7.31 -7.38 4.01
CA ILE A 117 -6.14 -7.83 4.75
C ILE A 117 -5.84 -9.26 4.35
N GLN A 118 -4.60 -9.55 3.99
CA GLN A 118 -4.11 -10.89 3.73
C GLN A 118 -2.79 -11.11 4.46
N ASP A 119 -2.56 -12.33 4.96
CA ASP A 119 -1.39 -12.67 5.73
C ASP A 119 -0.62 -13.81 5.05
N ALA A 120 0.65 -13.56 4.72
CA ALA A 120 1.57 -14.55 4.18
C ALA A 120 2.32 -15.25 5.32
N LYS A 121 2.30 -16.58 5.36
CA LYS A 121 2.96 -17.38 6.40
C LYS A 121 4.41 -17.72 6.06
N ASN A 122 4.73 -17.73 4.80
CA ASN A 122 6.04 -18.07 4.26
C ASN A 122 6.29 -17.33 2.95
N LEU A 123 7.49 -17.46 2.41
CA LEU A 123 7.89 -16.78 1.17
C LEU A 123 7.07 -17.25 -0.05
N ASP A 124 6.74 -18.52 -0.12
CA ASP A 124 5.97 -19.09 -1.24
C ASP A 124 4.54 -18.52 -1.24
N ASP A 125 3.91 -18.39 -0.05
CA ASP A 125 2.63 -17.71 0.11
C ASP A 125 2.73 -16.25 -0.33
N GLN A 126 3.77 -15.53 0.10
CA GLN A 126 3.98 -14.13 -0.27
C GLN A 126 4.08 -13.96 -1.79
N MET A 127 4.89 -14.79 -2.45
CA MET A 127 5.05 -14.77 -3.89
C MET A 127 3.75 -15.10 -4.62
N LYS A 128 3.05 -16.15 -4.20
CA LYS A 128 1.74 -16.52 -4.76
C LYS A 128 0.72 -15.40 -4.63
N ILE A 129 0.64 -14.79 -3.45
CA ILE A 129 -0.28 -13.69 -3.20
C ILE A 129 0.04 -12.50 -4.14
N LEU A 130 1.30 -12.09 -4.21
CA LEU A 130 1.70 -10.93 -5.01
C LEU A 130 1.53 -11.16 -6.51
N MET A 131 1.88 -12.35 -7.01
CA MET A 131 1.93 -12.62 -8.45
C MET A 131 0.59 -13.10 -9.02
N GLU A 132 -0.20 -13.83 -8.25
CA GLU A 132 -1.40 -14.49 -8.73
C GLU A 132 -2.69 -13.88 -8.14
N LEU A 133 -2.77 -13.73 -6.82
CA LEU A 133 -4.01 -13.37 -6.15
C LEU A 133 -4.27 -11.86 -6.13
N LEU A 134 -3.25 -11.06 -5.89
CA LEU A 134 -3.37 -9.61 -5.81
C LEU A 134 -3.89 -8.98 -7.11
N PRO A 135 -3.42 -9.34 -8.32
CA PRO A 135 -3.98 -8.80 -9.57
C PRO A 135 -5.49 -9.08 -9.68
N LEU A 136 -5.94 -10.27 -9.30
CA LEU A 136 -7.36 -10.63 -9.33
C LEU A 136 -8.20 -9.80 -8.34
N HIS A 137 -7.65 -9.57 -7.13
CA HIS A 137 -8.29 -8.72 -6.13
C HIS A 137 -8.37 -7.27 -6.58
N MET A 138 -7.33 -6.75 -7.21
CA MET A 138 -7.32 -5.37 -7.73
C MET A 138 -8.44 -5.13 -8.75
N GLU A 139 -8.64 -6.07 -9.67
CA GLU A 139 -9.70 -5.95 -10.68
C GLU A 139 -11.11 -6.04 -10.07
N ARG A 140 -11.31 -6.98 -9.14
CA ARG A 140 -12.65 -7.29 -8.60
C ARG A 140 -13.11 -6.32 -7.53
N GLU A 141 -12.20 -5.88 -6.68
CA GLU A 141 -12.52 -5.15 -5.44
C GLU A 141 -12.34 -3.63 -5.55
N GLY A 142 -11.81 -3.11 -6.67
CA GLY A 142 -11.56 -1.68 -6.82
C GLY A 142 -10.46 -1.16 -5.89
N ILE A 143 -9.42 -1.96 -5.69
CA ILE A 143 -8.27 -1.61 -4.84
C ILE A 143 -7.44 -0.53 -5.55
N LYS A 144 -7.13 0.55 -4.84
CA LYS A 144 -6.33 1.69 -5.32
C LYS A 144 -4.99 1.84 -4.61
N LEU A 145 -4.85 1.24 -3.42
CA LEU A 145 -3.60 1.22 -2.67
C LEU A 145 -3.28 -0.21 -2.24
N VAL A 146 -2.05 -0.62 -2.48
CA VAL A 146 -1.48 -1.88 -1.97
C VAL A 146 -0.34 -1.55 -1.02
N VAL A 147 -0.35 -2.15 0.16
CA VAL A 147 0.70 -2.06 1.17
C VAL A 147 1.26 -3.45 1.41
N VAL A 148 2.58 -3.59 1.50
CA VAL A 148 3.27 -4.81 1.92
C VAL A 148 4.09 -4.48 3.18
N ASP A 149 3.67 -5.00 4.32
CA ASP A 149 4.33 -4.72 5.62
C ASP A 149 4.70 -6.04 6.34
N SER A 150 5.92 -6.49 6.23
CA SER A 150 7.02 -5.94 5.45
C SER A 150 7.51 -6.92 4.40
N ILE A 151 7.99 -6.40 3.28
CA ILE A 151 8.54 -7.23 2.18
C ILE A 151 9.70 -8.11 2.67
N ALA A 152 10.54 -7.61 3.57
CA ALA A 152 11.75 -8.27 4.02
C ALA A 152 11.55 -9.26 5.19
N ALA A 153 10.39 -9.33 5.84
CA ALA A 153 10.19 -10.11 7.05
C ALA A 153 10.42 -11.61 6.81
N LEU A 154 9.79 -12.16 5.77
CA LEU A 154 9.91 -13.58 5.44
C LEU A 154 11.27 -13.94 4.86
N PHE A 155 11.93 -13.02 4.15
CA PHE A 155 13.31 -13.24 3.71
C PHE A 155 14.28 -13.37 4.89
N ARG A 156 14.09 -12.59 5.97
CA ARG A 156 14.91 -12.70 7.18
C ARG A 156 14.69 -14.03 7.92
N SER A 157 13.45 -14.48 8.03
CA SER A 157 13.12 -15.74 8.71
C SER A 157 13.64 -16.97 7.96
N ASP A 158 13.74 -16.91 6.64
CA ASP A 158 14.24 -17.98 5.79
C ASP A 158 15.80 -18.05 5.77
N MET A 159 16.48 -17.00 6.31
CA MET A 159 17.94 -17.00 6.45
C MET A 159 18.48 -18.13 7.33
N GLY A 160 17.66 -18.66 8.26
CA GLY A 160 18.02 -19.83 9.07
C GLY A 160 17.88 -21.20 8.37
N ARG A 161 17.31 -21.25 7.16
CA ARG A 161 16.98 -22.51 6.46
C ARG A 161 17.80 -22.82 5.20
N GLY A 162 18.93 -22.12 4.98
CA GLY A 162 19.96 -22.55 4.01
C GLY A 162 19.66 -22.30 2.52
N ARG A 163 18.69 -21.47 2.14
CA ARG A 163 18.54 -21.05 0.74
C ARG A 163 19.66 -20.08 0.33
N ASP A 164 20.22 -20.30 -0.87
CA ASP A 164 21.37 -19.56 -1.38
C ASP A 164 21.06 -18.06 -1.57
N ILE A 165 22.01 -17.19 -1.19
CA ILE A 165 21.93 -15.72 -1.32
C ILE A 165 21.66 -15.30 -2.78
N ALA A 166 22.20 -16.06 -3.76
CA ALA A 166 22.03 -15.80 -5.18
C ALA A 166 20.58 -16.02 -5.68
N GLU A 167 19.83 -16.94 -5.10
CA GLU A 167 18.43 -17.21 -5.44
C GLU A 167 17.51 -16.09 -4.93
N ARG A 168 17.87 -15.47 -3.82
CA ARG A 168 17.12 -14.35 -3.20
C ARG A 168 17.24 -13.05 -3.98
N SER A 169 18.44 -12.76 -4.50
CA SER A 169 18.66 -11.57 -5.32
C SER A 169 17.91 -11.58 -6.64
N ARG A 170 17.37 -12.75 -7.04
CA ARG A 170 16.52 -12.89 -8.24
C ARG A 170 15.04 -12.71 -7.96
N LEU A 171 14.62 -12.73 -6.68
CA LEU A 171 13.23 -12.65 -6.24
C LEU A 171 12.85 -11.26 -5.69
N LEU A 172 13.83 -10.37 -5.50
CA LEU A 172 13.70 -8.96 -5.16
C LEU A 172 13.88 -8.09 -6.41
#